data_b42b6cb8cec69a536a4fdfc7316b726b
#
_entry.id   b42b6cb8cec69a536a4fdfc7316b726b
#
_cell.length_a   1.000
_cell.length_b   1.000
_cell.length_c   1.000
_cell.angle_alpha   90.00
_cell.angle_beta   90.00
_cell.angle_gamma   90.00
#
_symmetry.space_group_name_H-M   'P 1'
#
loop_
_entity.id
_entity.type
_entity.pdbx_description
1 polymer ?
#
loop_
_entity_poly.entity_id
_entity_poly.type
_entity_poly.pdbx_seq_one_letter_code
_entity_poly.pdbx_strand_id
1 'polypeptide(L)'
;MINKLQLQNIISKYYLNGLVESVKWVIKDKKLNIRFMSPTRDMLGELEFEELNLGNNELAIFNTSQLNKLISITSGVLLLDITKNNSIATKLNIADAQFNLMYALADVMLISKVAKVEEPKSYAVELKLESEQITALIKAKNALPDTSHLIISNNMDFNGDSILDFTFGDAGDYANKITYSIPASITNPISIPFDPNILKEILSANKDSENGKLSISTEGLMKLEFHSDDLKVVYYIVRKQNN
;
A
#
# COMPACT_ATOMS: atom_id res chain seq x y z
N MET A 1 2.50 20.10 13.77
CA MET A 1 1.90 19.13 14.73
C MET A 1 1.11 18.12 13.92
N ILE A 2 1.07 16.87 14.31
CA ILE A 2 0.30 15.79 13.66
C ILE A 2 -0.28 14.90 14.77
N ASN A 3 -1.47 14.34 14.55
CA ASN A 3 -2.01 13.34 15.47
C ASN A 3 -1.25 12.02 15.32
N LYS A 4 -1.00 11.31 16.44
CA LYS A 4 -0.33 10.00 16.44
C LYS A 4 -1.00 9.01 15.47
N LEU A 5 -2.33 8.89 15.53
CA LEU A 5 -3.07 7.94 14.67
C LEU A 5 -2.93 8.30 13.18
N GLN A 6 -2.90 9.59 12.86
CA GLN A 6 -2.66 10.06 11.49
C GLN A 6 -1.25 9.70 11.00
N LEU A 7 -0.22 9.91 11.83
CA LEU A 7 1.15 9.51 11.49
C LEU A 7 1.28 7.99 11.34
N GLN A 8 0.67 7.21 12.23
CA GLN A 8 0.64 5.75 12.12
C GLN A 8 -0.12 5.28 10.88
N ASN A 9 -1.22 5.95 10.52
CA ASN A 9 -1.95 5.67 9.29
C ASN A 9 -1.07 5.90 8.06
N ILE A 10 -0.38 7.05 7.96
CA ILE A 10 0.57 7.33 6.87
C ILE A 10 1.63 6.22 6.77
N ILE A 11 2.23 5.84 7.89
CA ILE A 11 3.27 4.81 7.92
C ILE A 11 2.71 3.45 7.49
N SER A 12 1.53 3.08 7.95
CA SER A 12 0.91 1.78 7.61
C SER A 12 0.72 1.60 6.10
N LYS A 13 0.41 2.71 5.36
CA LYS A 13 0.16 2.67 3.93
C LYS A 13 1.39 2.27 3.10
N TYR A 14 2.60 2.63 3.52
CA TYR A 14 3.80 2.23 2.79
C TYR A 14 4.54 1.05 3.44
N TYR A 15 4.46 0.92 4.76
CA TYR A 15 5.14 -0.14 5.52
C TYR A 15 4.58 -1.54 5.21
N LEU A 16 3.25 -1.64 5.04
CA LEU A 16 2.54 -2.86 4.64
C LEU A 16 2.98 -4.07 5.48
N ASN A 17 2.95 -3.90 6.82
CA ASN A 17 3.30 -4.95 7.78
C ASN A 17 4.72 -5.55 7.59
N GLY A 18 5.68 -4.73 7.19
CA GLY A 18 7.09 -5.14 7.00
C GLY A 18 7.47 -5.45 5.56
N LEU A 19 6.54 -5.35 4.61
CA LEU A 19 6.87 -5.55 3.20
C LEU A 19 7.84 -4.47 2.67
N VAL A 20 7.75 -3.23 3.19
CA VAL A 20 8.61 -2.12 2.81
C VAL A 20 9.22 -1.46 4.06
N GLU A 21 10.50 -1.73 4.32
CA GLU A 21 11.21 -1.22 5.50
C GLU A 21 11.86 0.15 5.29
N SER A 22 12.27 0.45 4.07
CA SER A 22 13.07 1.65 3.80
C SER A 22 12.40 2.53 2.77
N VAL A 23 12.20 3.80 3.12
CA VAL A 23 11.59 4.78 2.23
C VAL A 23 12.22 6.16 2.39
N LYS A 24 12.07 7.00 1.36
CA LYS A 24 12.42 8.40 1.42
C LYS A 24 11.15 9.25 1.54
N TRP A 25 11.05 10.03 2.61
CA TRP A 25 10.03 11.06 2.77
C TRP A 25 10.53 12.32 2.08
N VAL A 26 9.83 12.77 1.07
CA VAL A 26 10.10 14.04 0.37
C VAL A 26 9.04 15.04 0.78
N ILE A 27 9.44 16.03 1.57
CA ILE A 27 8.53 17.08 2.06
C ILE A 27 8.83 18.34 1.28
N LYS A 28 7.82 18.86 0.60
CA LYS A 28 7.89 20.11 -0.15
C LYS A 28 6.57 20.85 -0.01
N ASP A 29 6.64 22.15 0.35
CA ASP A 29 5.47 23.03 0.47
C ASP A 29 4.36 22.44 1.35
N LYS A 30 4.77 21.85 2.51
CA LYS A 30 3.94 21.12 3.48
C LYS A 30 3.34 19.81 2.97
N LYS A 31 3.63 19.37 1.75
CA LYS A 31 3.20 18.07 1.21
C LYS A 31 4.28 17.03 1.42
N LEU A 32 3.90 15.87 1.94
CA LEU A 32 4.73 14.68 2.02
C LEU A 32 4.46 13.80 0.81
N ASN A 33 5.51 13.44 0.10
CA ASN A 33 5.48 12.48 -0.99
C ASN A 33 6.41 11.31 -0.67
N ILE A 34 5.90 10.10 -0.80
CA ILE A 34 6.67 8.86 -0.60
C ILE A 34 6.45 7.96 -1.81
N ARG A 35 7.53 7.57 -2.47
CA ARG A 35 7.52 6.46 -3.42
C ARG A 35 8.22 5.27 -2.80
N PHE A 36 7.62 4.13 -2.92
CA PHE A 36 8.12 2.90 -2.30
C PHE A 36 7.93 1.69 -3.19
N MET A 37 8.67 0.64 -2.90
CA MET A 37 8.70 -0.56 -3.72
C MET A 37 8.98 -1.77 -2.83
N SER A 38 8.34 -2.91 -3.13
CA SER A 38 8.70 -4.18 -2.50
C SER A 38 10.15 -4.58 -2.83
N PRO A 39 10.83 -5.35 -1.96
CA PRO A 39 12.16 -5.86 -2.25
C PRO A 39 12.23 -6.70 -3.54
N THR A 40 11.18 -7.42 -3.86
CA THR A 40 11.01 -8.25 -5.06
C THR A 40 10.65 -7.46 -6.31
N ARG A 41 10.34 -6.16 -6.17
CA ARG A 41 9.96 -5.22 -7.25
C ARG A 41 8.67 -5.60 -7.98
N ASP A 42 7.83 -6.39 -7.37
CA ASP A 42 6.51 -6.81 -7.88
C ASP A 42 5.37 -5.89 -7.41
N MET A 43 5.68 -4.95 -6.51
CA MET A 43 4.78 -3.88 -6.07
C MET A 43 5.52 -2.56 -5.98
N LEU A 44 4.88 -1.51 -6.51
CA LEU A 44 5.25 -0.10 -6.32
C LEU A 44 4.10 0.64 -5.67
N GLY A 45 4.44 1.71 -4.92
CA GLY A 45 3.42 2.60 -4.36
C GLY A 45 3.85 4.05 -4.39
N GLU A 46 2.87 4.92 -4.46
CA GLU A 46 3.00 6.36 -4.33
C GLU A 46 2.01 6.85 -3.27
N LEU A 47 2.51 7.60 -2.30
CA LEU A 47 1.71 8.19 -1.22
C LEU A 47 1.92 9.71 -1.24
N GLU A 48 0.81 10.43 -1.15
CA GLU A 48 0.78 11.88 -0.97
C GLU A 48 -0.04 12.20 0.28
N PHE A 49 0.53 13.02 1.16
CA PHE A 49 -0.15 13.50 2.36
C PHE A 49 0.01 15.01 2.45
N GLU A 50 -1.09 15.70 2.68
CA GLU A 50 -1.13 17.14 2.82
C GLU A 50 -0.93 17.56 4.29
N GLU A 51 -0.40 18.77 4.49
CA GLU A 51 -0.23 19.40 5.81
C GLU A 51 0.84 18.84 6.74
N LEU A 52 1.91 18.18 6.23
CA LEU A 52 3.07 17.86 7.04
C LEU A 52 4.06 19.04 7.10
N ASN A 53 3.99 19.82 8.17
CA ASN A 53 4.83 21.01 8.32
C ASN A 53 6.20 20.68 8.96
N LEU A 54 7.13 20.18 8.14
CA LEU A 54 8.53 19.93 8.52
C LEU A 54 9.53 20.69 7.63
N GLY A 55 9.06 21.75 6.94
CA GLY A 55 9.85 22.47 5.95
C GLY A 55 10.19 21.61 4.74
N ASN A 56 10.91 22.20 3.77
CA ASN A 56 11.35 21.45 2.59
C ASN A 56 12.55 20.57 2.95
N ASN A 57 12.35 19.25 3.01
CA ASN A 57 13.32 18.27 3.46
C ASN A 57 13.17 16.93 2.77
N GLU A 58 14.28 16.18 2.69
CA GLU A 58 14.27 14.76 2.38
C GLU A 58 14.74 13.97 3.61
N LEU A 59 13.95 12.99 4.05
CA LEU A 59 14.25 12.16 5.21
C LEU A 59 14.38 10.70 4.76
N ALA A 60 15.51 10.07 5.07
CA ALA A 60 15.73 8.65 4.81
C ALA A 60 15.29 7.82 6.01
N ILE A 61 14.11 7.24 5.94
CA ILE A 61 13.59 6.28 6.90
C ILE A 61 14.11 4.90 6.48
N PHE A 62 15.17 4.41 7.13
CA PHE A 62 15.80 3.14 6.75
C PHE A 62 15.19 1.94 7.46
N ASN A 63 14.63 2.13 8.67
CA ASN A 63 14.00 1.09 9.49
C ASN A 63 12.65 1.57 9.99
N THR A 64 11.61 1.35 9.18
CA THR A 64 10.24 1.75 9.52
C THR A 64 9.70 0.97 10.72
N SER A 65 10.07 -0.30 10.90
CA SER A 65 9.72 -1.08 12.08
C SER A 65 10.17 -0.40 13.37
N GLN A 66 11.40 0.10 13.42
CA GLN A 66 11.93 0.84 14.57
C GLN A 66 11.20 2.16 14.77
N LEU A 67 10.92 2.92 13.70
CA LEU A 67 10.14 4.16 13.79
C LEU A 67 8.75 3.89 14.36
N ASN A 68 8.05 2.87 13.88
CA ASN A 68 6.74 2.46 14.39
C ASN A 68 6.77 2.10 15.88
N LYS A 69 7.79 1.37 16.34
CA LYS A 69 7.97 1.03 17.76
C LYS A 69 8.14 2.29 18.62
N LEU A 70 8.94 3.26 18.15
CA LEU A 70 9.11 4.53 18.85
C LEU A 70 7.80 5.30 18.94
N ILE A 71 7.07 5.43 17.83
CA ILE A 71 5.78 6.12 17.81
C ILE A 71 4.74 5.38 18.68
N SER A 72 4.81 4.07 18.80
CA SER A 72 3.81 3.28 19.53
C SER A 72 3.68 3.68 21.01
N ILE A 73 4.76 4.13 21.66
CA ILE A 73 4.76 4.53 23.07
C ILE A 73 4.24 5.96 23.30
N THR A 74 4.08 6.77 22.25
CA THR A 74 3.55 8.14 22.35
C THR A 74 2.02 8.16 22.38
N SER A 75 1.44 9.33 22.60
CA SER A 75 -0.02 9.55 22.64
C SER A 75 -0.42 10.92 22.08
N GLY A 76 -1.67 11.03 21.63
CA GLY A 76 -2.30 12.30 21.28
C GLY A 76 -1.63 13.04 20.11
N VAL A 77 -1.36 14.32 20.30
CA VAL A 77 -0.74 15.20 19.30
C VAL A 77 0.77 15.17 19.44
N LEU A 78 1.46 14.96 18.34
CA LEU A 78 2.91 14.88 18.25
C LEU A 78 3.50 16.19 17.69
N LEU A 79 4.55 16.66 18.34
CA LEU A 79 5.45 17.67 17.80
C LEU A 79 6.56 16.95 17.05
N LEU A 80 6.72 17.29 15.78
CA LEU A 80 7.79 16.77 14.94
C LEU A 80 8.78 17.88 14.64
N ASP A 81 10.08 17.56 14.72
CA ASP A 81 11.17 18.46 14.36
C ASP A 81 12.33 17.70 13.73
N ILE A 82 13.17 18.38 12.95
CA ILE A 82 14.29 17.79 12.24
C ILE A 82 15.60 18.44 12.70
N THR A 83 16.53 17.62 13.20
CA THR A 83 17.90 18.04 13.43
C THR A 83 18.71 17.86 12.14
N LYS A 84 19.43 18.91 11.75
CA LYS A 84 20.30 18.91 10.56
C LYS A 84 21.77 19.07 10.95
N ASN A 85 22.63 18.48 10.15
CA ASN A 85 24.08 18.73 10.14
C ASN A 85 24.47 19.14 8.70
N ASN A 86 25.07 20.32 8.51
CA ASN A 86 25.42 20.86 7.20
C ASN A 86 24.27 20.77 6.18
N SER A 87 23.05 21.20 6.58
CA SER A 87 21.82 21.15 5.78
C SER A 87 21.25 19.74 5.51
N ILE A 88 21.91 18.68 5.93
CA ILE A 88 21.43 17.29 5.79
C ILE A 88 20.63 16.92 7.04
N ALA A 89 19.44 16.40 6.87
CA ALA A 89 18.61 15.88 7.96
C ALA A 89 19.24 14.61 8.55
N THR A 90 19.51 14.62 9.86
CA THR A 90 20.19 13.51 10.56
C THR A 90 19.31 12.85 11.61
N LYS A 91 18.30 13.56 12.12
CA LYS A 91 17.40 13.05 13.16
C LYS A 91 16.00 13.57 12.93
N LEU A 92 15.01 12.71 13.17
CA LEU A 92 13.62 13.07 13.34
C LEU A 92 13.29 13.01 14.83
N ASN A 93 13.03 14.18 15.42
CA ASN A 93 12.60 14.30 16.81
C ASN A 93 11.07 14.23 16.87
N ILE A 94 10.54 13.44 17.80
CA ILE A 94 9.12 13.21 17.98
C ILE A 94 8.82 13.37 19.47
N ALA A 95 7.97 14.33 19.83
CA ALA A 95 7.63 14.57 21.21
C ALA A 95 6.11 14.63 21.41
N ASP A 96 5.66 14.11 22.53
CA ASP A 96 4.32 14.33 23.09
C ASP A 96 4.43 14.94 24.50
N ALA A 97 3.36 14.90 25.27
CA ALA A 97 3.34 15.44 26.64
C ALA A 97 4.26 14.69 27.61
N GLN A 98 4.65 13.45 27.34
CA GLN A 98 5.39 12.56 28.24
C GLN A 98 6.73 12.11 27.68
N PHE A 99 6.83 11.91 26.37
CA PHE A 99 8.00 11.34 25.69
C PHE A 99 8.65 12.34 24.76
N ASN A 100 9.97 12.31 24.73
CA ASN A 100 10.79 12.96 23.73
C ASN A 100 11.68 11.90 23.09
N LEU A 101 11.39 11.57 21.83
CA LEU A 101 12.00 10.49 21.09
C LEU A 101 12.89 11.05 19.98
N MET A 102 13.94 10.34 19.67
CA MET A 102 14.84 10.66 18.57
C MET A 102 15.01 9.43 17.69
N TYR A 103 14.63 9.58 16.41
CA TYR A 103 14.88 8.58 15.38
C TYR A 103 16.06 9.04 14.51
N ALA A 104 17.11 8.23 14.43
CA ALA A 104 18.25 8.50 13.57
C ALA A 104 17.89 8.25 12.11
N LEU A 105 18.09 9.26 11.27
CA LEU A 105 17.89 9.16 9.82
C LEU A 105 19.14 8.58 9.16
N ALA A 106 18.93 7.80 8.10
CA ALA A 106 20.04 7.31 7.26
C ALA A 106 20.46 8.38 6.23
N ASP A 107 21.50 8.10 5.49
CA ASP A 107 21.82 8.86 4.29
C ASP A 107 20.78 8.59 3.21
N VAL A 108 20.28 9.64 2.57
CA VAL A 108 19.27 9.53 1.50
C VAL A 108 19.76 8.73 0.29
N MET A 109 21.06 8.61 0.11
CA MET A 109 21.68 7.79 -0.94
C MET A 109 21.53 6.28 -0.70
N LEU A 110 21.26 5.86 0.54
CA LEU A 110 21.04 4.45 0.88
C LEU A 110 19.62 3.98 0.53
N ILE A 111 18.69 4.90 0.28
CA ILE A 111 17.33 4.55 -0.12
C ILE A 111 17.26 4.39 -1.63
N SER A 112 16.81 3.22 -2.07
CA SER A 112 16.65 2.92 -3.49
C SER A 112 15.72 3.94 -4.17
N LYS A 113 16.15 4.42 -5.33
CA LYS A 113 15.34 5.31 -6.14
C LYS A 113 14.21 4.51 -6.79
N VAL A 114 12.97 4.93 -6.53
CA VAL A 114 11.77 4.32 -7.12
C VAL A 114 11.36 5.12 -8.34
N ALA A 115 11.28 4.45 -9.51
CA ALA A 115 10.82 5.07 -10.75
C ALA A 115 9.32 5.38 -10.68
N LYS A 116 8.86 6.31 -11.51
CA LYS A 116 7.44 6.50 -11.74
C LYS A 116 6.90 5.38 -12.62
N VAL A 117 5.69 4.88 -12.29
CA VAL A 117 5.02 3.87 -13.12
C VAL A 117 4.46 4.54 -14.38
N GLU A 118 4.72 3.94 -15.54
CA GLU A 118 4.02 4.28 -16.77
C GLU A 118 2.72 3.47 -16.81
N GLU A 119 1.60 4.18 -16.67
CA GLU A 119 0.28 3.54 -16.69
C GLU A 119 -0.08 3.07 -18.09
N PRO A 120 -0.81 1.95 -18.23
CA PRO A 120 -1.33 1.49 -19.51
C PRO A 120 -2.35 2.49 -20.07
N LYS A 121 -2.56 2.47 -21.37
CA LYS A 121 -3.52 3.37 -22.06
C LYS A 121 -4.97 3.11 -21.65
N SER A 122 -5.29 1.89 -21.25
CA SER A 122 -6.62 1.46 -20.81
C SER A 122 -6.53 0.30 -19.82
N TYR A 123 -7.55 0.17 -19.01
CA TYR A 123 -7.76 -0.96 -18.13
C TYR A 123 -8.90 -1.84 -18.62
N ALA A 124 -8.73 -3.15 -18.53
CA ALA A 124 -9.75 -4.13 -18.92
C ALA A 124 -10.90 -4.21 -17.90
N VAL A 125 -10.58 -3.91 -16.66
CA VAL A 125 -11.51 -3.90 -15.53
C VAL A 125 -11.28 -2.64 -14.70
N GLU A 126 -12.35 -1.96 -14.35
CA GLU A 126 -12.36 -0.90 -13.35
C GLU A 126 -13.56 -1.09 -12.44
N LEU A 127 -13.33 -1.12 -11.13
CA LEU A 127 -14.41 -1.24 -10.15
C LEU A 127 -14.10 -0.44 -8.88
N LYS A 128 -15.16 0.00 -8.20
CA LYS A 128 -15.06 0.54 -6.85
C LYS A 128 -14.93 -0.61 -5.86
N LEU A 129 -13.98 -0.52 -4.94
CA LEU A 129 -13.85 -1.46 -3.83
C LEU A 129 -14.54 -0.88 -2.59
N GLU A 130 -15.60 -1.54 -2.19
CA GLU A 130 -16.35 -1.21 -0.97
C GLU A 130 -15.69 -1.88 0.26
N SER A 131 -15.89 -1.32 1.45
CA SER A 131 -15.29 -1.82 2.70
C SER A 131 -15.65 -3.29 2.99
N GLU A 132 -16.86 -3.73 2.63
CA GLU A 132 -17.27 -5.14 2.75
C GLU A 132 -16.48 -6.06 1.83
N GLN A 133 -16.24 -5.65 0.59
CA GLN A 133 -15.45 -6.39 -0.40
C GLN A 133 -13.98 -6.49 0.02
N ILE A 134 -13.40 -5.39 0.51
CA ILE A 134 -12.05 -5.36 1.09
C ILE A 134 -11.96 -6.38 2.23
N THR A 135 -12.92 -6.36 3.15
CA THR A 135 -12.98 -7.27 4.29
C THR A 135 -13.13 -8.73 3.84
N ALA A 136 -13.96 -9.00 2.83
CA ALA A 136 -14.16 -10.35 2.30
C ALA A 136 -12.89 -10.90 1.64
N LEU A 137 -12.18 -10.11 0.83
CA LEU A 137 -10.91 -10.50 0.21
C LEU A 137 -9.83 -10.80 1.26
N ILE A 138 -9.72 -9.99 2.32
CA ILE A 138 -8.80 -10.24 3.44
C ILE A 138 -9.17 -11.57 4.14
N LYS A 139 -10.46 -11.82 4.41
CA LYS A 139 -10.92 -13.06 5.03
C LYS A 139 -10.64 -14.27 4.14
N ALA A 140 -10.87 -14.19 2.83
CA ALA A 140 -10.58 -15.26 1.89
C ALA A 140 -9.10 -15.66 1.92
N LYS A 141 -8.18 -14.69 1.88
CA LYS A 141 -6.74 -14.96 2.00
C LYS A 141 -6.37 -15.54 3.37
N ASN A 142 -6.95 -15.03 4.45
CA ASN A 142 -6.66 -15.52 5.80
C ASN A 142 -7.15 -16.96 6.04
N ALA A 143 -8.19 -17.40 5.35
CA ALA A 143 -8.67 -18.78 5.41
C ALA A 143 -7.75 -19.78 4.68
N LEU A 144 -6.90 -19.31 3.78
CA LEU A 144 -5.85 -20.07 3.10
C LEU A 144 -4.48 -19.39 3.32
N PRO A 145 -3.93 -19.40 4.55
CA PRO A 145 -2.76 -18.60 4.91
C PRO A 145 -1.51 -18.97 4.11
N ASP A 146 -1.36 -20.23 3.74
CA ASP A 146 -0.15 -20.74 3.06
C ASP A 146 -0.24 -20.60 1.54
N THR A 147 -1.41 -20.23 0.97
CA THR A 147 -1.50 -20.09 -0.49
C THR A 147 -0.69 -18.90 -0.98
N SER A 148 0.08 -19.14 -2.02
CA SER A 148 0.81 -18.13 -2.78
C SER A 148 0.16 -17.83 -4.15
N HIS A 149 -1.03 -18.38 -4.40
CA HIS A 149 -1.72 -18.26 -5.68
C HIS A 149 -3.04 -17.51 -5.52
N LEU A 150 -3.22 -16.50 -6.35
CA LEU A 150 -4.45 -15.77 -6.58
C LEU A 150 -4.59 -15.59 -8.08
N ILE A 151 -5.68 -16.07 -8.65
CA ILE A 151 -6.06 -15.80 -10.04
C ILE A 151 -7.25 -14.86 -10.02
N ILE A 152 -7.14 -13.75 -10.76
CA ILE A 152 -8.26 -12.84 -11.00
C ILE A 152 -8.71 -13.03 -12.44
N SER A 153 -9.97 -13.44 -12.62
CA SER A 153 -10.53 -13.74 -13.94
C SER A 153 -11.95 -13.20 -14.07
N ASN A 154 -12.33 -12.91 -15.30
CA ASN A 154 -13.73 -12.60 -15.61
C ASN A 154 -14.56 -13.86 -15.70
N ASN A 155 -15.82 -13.75 -15.30
CA ASN A 155 -16.82 -14.80 -15.39
C ASN A 155 -18.22 -14.17 -15.61
N MET A 156 -19.24 -15.00 -15.68
CA MET A 156 -20.64 -14.59 -15.68
C MET A 156 -21.36 -15.27 -14.51
N ASP A 157 -22.26 -14.54 -13.88
CA ASP A 157 -23.13 -15.10 -12.86
C ASP A 157 -24.29 -15.94 -13.49
N PHE A 158 -25.18 -16.48 -12.66
CA PHE A 158 -26.33 -17.28 -13.10
C PHE A 158 -27.33 -16.51 -13.97
N ASN A 159 -27.32 -15.16 -13.91
CA ASN A 159 -28.18 -14.30 -14.71
C ASN A 159 -27.53 -13.88 -16.01
N GLY A 160 -26.24 -14.20 -16.21
CA GLY A 160 -25.42 -13.76 -17.34
C GLY A 160 -24.76 -12.40 -17.14
N ASP A 161 -24.77 -11.84 -15.91
CA ASP A 161 -24.12 -10.59 -15.60
C ASP A 161 -22.60 -10.80 -15.40
N SER A 162 -21.80 -9.82 -15.85
CA SER A 162 -20.34 -9.89 -15.73
C SER A 162 -19.89 -9.77 -14.29
N ILE A 163 -19.05 -10.71 -13.87
CA ILE A 163 -18.42 -10.75 -12.54
C ILE A 163 -16.91 -10.89 -12.66
N LEU A 164 -16.21 -10.40 -11.65
CA LEU A 164 -14.78 -10.58 -11.46
C LEU A 164 -14.55 -11.54 -10.31
N ASP A 165 -13.95 -12.69 -10.62
CA ASP A 165 -13.63 -13.75 -9.67
C ASP A 165 -12.22 -13.59 -9.12
N PHE A 166 -12.10 -13.59 -7.80
CA PHE A 166 -10.85 -13.65 -7.04
C PHE A 166 -10.70 -15.08 -6.49
N THR A 167 -9.94 -15.92 -7.16
CA THR A 167 -9.75 -17.33 -6.77
C THR A 167 -8.42 -17.50 -6.06
N PHE A 168 -8.47 -17.75 -4.75
CA PHE A 168 -7.33 -18.08 -3.90
C PHE A 168 -7.17 -19.59 -3.84
N GLY A 169 -5.93 -20.08 -3.88
CA GLY A 169 -5.60 -21.51 -3.82
C GLY A 169 -4.89 -22.01 -5.06
N ASP A 170 -4.26 -23.17 -4.94
CA ASP A 170 -3.45 -23.76 -6.01
C ASP A 170 -4.31 -24.34 -7.14
N ALA A 171 -3.74 -24.47 -8.33
CA ALA A 171 -4.43 -24.97 -9.52
C ALA A 171 -4.76 -26.47 -9.46
N GLY A 172 -4.17 -27.24 -8.54
CA GLY A 172 -4.36 -28.70 -8.41
C GLY A 172 -5.80 -29.09 -8.04
N ASP A 173 -6.22 -30.27 -8.50
CA ASP A 173 -7.58 -30.79 -8.26
C ASP A 173 -7.87 -31.14 -6.80
N TYR A 174 -6.83 -31.34 -5.99
CA TYR A 174 -6.93 -31.70 -4.56
C TYR A 174 -6.60 -30.52 -3.63
N ALA A 175 -6.43 -29.30 -4.17
CA ALA A 175 -6.14 -28.11 -3.37
C ALA A 175 -7.42 -27.41 -2.93
N ASN A 176 -7.41 -26.89 -1.69
CA ASN A 176 -8.50 -26.02 -1.22
C ASN A 176 -8.50 -24.71 -2.01
N LYS A 177 -9.69 -24.27 -2.43
CA LYS A 177 -9.90 -23.05 -3.18
C LYS A 177 -11.02 -22.22 -2.57
N ILE A 178 -10.86 -20.91 -2.63
CA ILE A 178 -11.90 -19.95 -2.26
C ILE A 178 -12.04 -18.98 -3.41
N THR A 179 -13.23 -18.86 -3.97
CA THR A 179 -13.56 -17.83 -4.97
C THR A 179 -14.50 -16.82 -4.35
N TYR A 180 -14.15 -15.57 -4.46
CA TYR A 180 -15.00 -14.42 -4.13
C TYR A 180 -15.26 -13.62 -5.38
N SER A 181 -16.56 -13.43 -5.71
CA SER A 181 -17.00 -12.79 -6.95
C SER A 181 -17.56 -11.40 -6.68
N ILE A 182 -17.18 -10.44 -7.52
CA ILE A 182 -17.63 -9.04 -7.44
C ILE A 182 -18.28 -8.67 -8.79
N PRO A 183 -19.48 -8.09 -8.85
CA PRO A 183 -20.03 -7.52 -10.07
C PRO A 183 -19.08 -6.47 -10.66
N ALA A 184 -18.75 -6.59 -11.93
CA ALA A 184 -17.80 -5.71 -12.57
C ALA A 184 -18.09 -5.51 -14.07
N SER A 185 -17.90 -4.30 -14.57
CA SER A 185 -17.86 -4.05 -16.00
C SER A 185 -16.51 -4.44 -16.55
N ILE A 186 -16.49 -5.39 -17.48
CA ILE A 186 -15.27 -5.96 -18.05
C ILE A 186 -15.26 -5.70 -19.55
N THR A 187 -14.26 -4.97 -20.03
CA THR A 187 -14.14 -4.60 -21.45
C THR A 187 -13.38 -5.65 -22.26
N ASN A 188 -12.45 -6.35 -21.62
CA ASN A 188 -11.66 -7.40 -22.27
C ASN A 188 -11.49 -8.58 -21.31
N PRO A 189 -11.50 -9.83 -21.81
CA PRO A 189 -11.28 -11.02 -20.98
C PRO A 189 -9.91 -10.98 -20.30
N ILE A 190 -9.87 -11.36 -19.02
CA ILE A 190 -8.65 -11.51 -18.24
C ILE A 190 -8.66 -12.83 -17.47
N SER A 191 -7.45 -13.37 -17.25
CA SER A 191 -7.17 -14.44 -16.31
C SER A 191 -5.72 -14.28 -15.88
N ILE A 192 -5.48 -13.58 -14.76
CA ILE A 192 -4.15 -13.05 -14.42
C ILE A 192 -3.79 -13.46 -13.01
N PRO A 193 -2.62 -14.11 -12.80
CA PRO A 193 -2.12 -14.45 -11.48
C PRO A 193 -1.48 -13.23 -10.80
N PHE A 194 -1.78 -13.05 -9.49
CA PHE A 194 -1.16 -12.06 -8.62
C PHE A 194 -0.66 -12.69 -7.31
N ASP A 195 0.16 -11.97 -6.57
CA ASP A 195 0.56 -12.38 -5.22
C ASP A 195 -0.54 -12.03 -4.21
N PRO A 196 -1.18 -13.03 -3.58
CA PRO A 196 -2.25 -12.79 -2.62
C PRO A 196 -1.78 -12.16 -1.31
N ASN A 197 -0.48 -12.29 -0.94
CA ASN A 197 0.05 -11.70 0.28
C ASN A 197 0.21 -10.19 0.11
N ILE A 198 0.75 -9.75 -1.02
CA ILE A 198 0.86 -8.31 -1.35
C ILE A 198 -0.52 -7.68 -1.38
N LEU A 199 -1.48 -8.27 -2.08
CA LEU A 199 -2.85 -7.77 -2.12
C LEU A 199 -3.46 -7.67 -0.72
N LYS A 200 -3.32 -8.71 0.09
CA LYS A 200 -3.84 -8.74 1.48
C LYS A 200 -3.24 -7.63 2.34
N GLU A 201 -1.91 -7.40 2.29
CA GLU A 201 -1.28 -6.35 3.11
C GLU A 201 -1.71 -4.94 2.67
N ILE A 202 -1.87 -4.71 1.36
CA ILE A 202 -2.41 -3.44 0.84
C ILE A 202 -3.86 -3.25 1.31
N LEU A 203 -4.72 -4.24 1.15
CA LEU A 203 -6.12 -4.17 1.59
C LEU A 203 -6.21 -3.99 3.11
N SER A 204 -5.38 -4.67 3.90
CA SER A 204 -5.35 -4.56 5.36
C SER A 204 -4.95 -3.16 5.82
N ALA A 205 -3.96 -2.54 5.16
CA ALA A 205 -3.56 -1.18 5.45
C ALA A 205 -4.64 -0.14 5.06
N ASN A 206 -5.58 -0.50 4.18
CA ASN A 206 -6.62 0.38 3.66
C ASN A 206 -8.06 -0.07 4.01
N LYS A 207 -8.23 -0.99 4.96
CA LYS A 207 -9.54 -1.57 5.33
C LYS A 207 -10.58 -0.55 5.78
N ASP A 208 -10.13 0.57 6.34
CA ASP A 208 -10.99 1.64 6.84
C ASP A 208 -11.24 2.74 5.78
N SER A 209 -10.78 2.54 4.54
CA SER A 209 -10.99 3.49 3.44
C SER A 209 -12.37 3.28 2.83
N GLU A 210 -13.16 4.34 2.74
CA GLU A 210 -14.48 4.33 2.12
C GLU A 210 -14.44 4.38 0.59
N ASN A 211 -13.33 4.86 0.02
CA ASN A 211 -13.15 5.10 -1.41
C ASN A 211 -11.95 4.34 -1.95
N GLY A 212 -12.14 3.06 -2.26
CA GLY A 212 -11.19 2.24 -2.97
C GLY A 212 -11.54 2.10 -4.45
N LYS A 213 -10.55 2.14 -5.34
CA LYS A 213 -10.70 1.80 -6.75
C LYS A 213 -9.69 0.73 -7.13
N LEU A 214 -10.14 -0.30 -7.83
CA LEU A 214 -9.29 -1.33 -8.43
C LEU A 214 -9.39 -1.24 -9.94
N SER A 215 -8.25 -1.27 -10.61
CA SER A 215 -8.16 -1.31 -12.07
C SER A 215 -7.17 -2.39 -12.49
N ILE A 216 -7.47 -3.20 -13.51
CA ILE A 216 -6.61 -4.27 -14.00
C ILE A 216 -6.45 -4.14 -15.51
N SER A 217 -5.21 -4.11 -16.00
CA SER A 217 -4.90 -4.12 -17.43
C SER A 217 -4.78 -5.55 -17.95
N THR A 218 -5.00 -5.73 -19.25
CA THR A 218 -4.76 -7.01 -19.96
C THR A 218 -3.30 -7.47 -19.89
N GLU A 219 -2.37 -6.54 -19.69
CA GLU A 219 -0.93 -6.82 -19.59
C GLU A 219 -0.50 -7.35 -18.23
N GLY A 220 -1.41 -7.31 -17.24
CA GLY A 220 -1.18 -7.83 -15.89
C GLY A 220 -0.67 -6.78 -14.90
N LEU A 221 -1.03 -5.52 -15.09
CA LEU A 221 -0.86 -4.49 -14.07
C LEU A 221 -2.17 -4.30 -13.31
N MET A 222 -2.14 -4.47 -11.99
CA MET A 222 -3.22 -4.10 -11.09
C MET A 222 -2.88 -2.77 -10.43
N LYS A 223 -3.81 -1.83 -10.44
CA LYS A 223 -3.75 -0.56 -9.76
C LYS A 223 -4.80 -0.52 -8.67
N LEU A 224 -4.41 -0.13 -7.46
CA LEU A 224 -5.30 0.10 -6.31
C LEU A 224 -5.11 1.53 -5.85
N GLU A 225 -6.21 2.28 -5.76
CA GLU A 225 -6.21 3.68 -5.35
C GLU A 225 -7.11 3.85 -4.13
N PHE A 226 -6.61 4.54 -3.11
CA PHE A 226 -7.36 4.88 -1.91
C PHE A 226 -7.17 6.35 -1.60
N HIS A 227 -8.27 7.02 -1.25
CA HIS A 227 -8.29 8.44 -0.96
C HIS A 227 -9.05 8.71 0.34
N SER A 228 -8.50 9.60 1.15
CA SER A 228 -9.18 10.31 2.21
C SER A 228 -8.93 11.81 2.03
N ASP A 229 -9.48 12.67 2.88
CA ASP A 229 -9.42 14.14 2.70
C ASP A 229 -7.98 14.67 2.54
N ASP A 230 -7.03 14.12 3.29
CA ASP A 230 -5.64 14.59 3.35
C ASP A 230 -4.61 13.56 2.86
N LEU A 231 -5.02 12.34 2.56
CA LEU A 231 -4.13 11.23 2.19
C LEU A 231 -4.59 10.54 0.92
N LYS A 232 -3.70 10.48 -0.05
CA LYS A 232 -3.86 9.68 -1.27
C LYS A 232 -2.78 8.63 -1.33
N VAL A 233 -3.15 7.40 -1.64
CA VAL A 233 -2.19 6.33 -1.89
C VAL A 233 -2.59 5.51 -3.10
N VAL A 234 -1.60 5.19 -3.94
CA VAL A 234 -1.76 4.37 -5.14
C VAL A 234 -0.75 3.24 -5.08
N TYR A 235 -1.21 2.03 -5.35
CA TYR A 235 -0.36 0.85 -5.44
C TYR A 235 -0.47 0.24 -6.84
N TYR A 236 0.65 -0.24 -7.34
CA TYR A 236 0.76 -0.96 -8.60
C TYR A 236 1.36 -2.33 -8.31
N ILE A 237 0.66 -3.39 -8.67
CA ILE A 237 1.10 -4.78 -8.50
C ILE A 237 1.23 -5.37 -9.91
N VAL A 238 2.38 -5.94 -10.20
CA VAL A 238 2.57 -6.66 -11.46
C VAL A 238 2.12 -8.12 -11.32
N ARG A 239 1.68 -8.70 -12.43
CA ARG A 239 1.31 -10.12 -12.47
C ARG A 239 2.44 -11.00 -11.95
N LYS A 240 2.07 -12.05 -11.21
CA LYS A 240 3.02 -13.06 -10.79
C LYS A 240 3.54 -13.83 -12.02
N GLN A 241 4.86 -13.95 -12.15
CA GLN A 241 5.44 -14.79 -13.19
C GLN A 241 5.33 -16.25 -12.75
N ASN A 242 4.85 -17.13 -13.63
CA ASN A 242 4.94 -18.57 -13.41
C ASN A 242 6.41 -18.97 -13.61
N ASN A 243 7.04 -19.36 -12.53
CA ASN A 243 8.35 -20.04 -12.59
C ASN A 243 8.17 -21.51 -12.91
#